data_a535db2fcee4675df3ec41cfb7a0b427
#
_entry.id   a535db2fcee4675df3ec41cfb7a0b427
#
_cell.length_a   1.000
_cell.length_b   1.000
_cell.length_c   1.000
_cell.angle_alpha   90.00
_cell.angle_beta   90.00
_cell.angle_gamma   90.00
#
_symmetry.space_group_name_H-M   'P 1'
#
loop_
_entity.id
_entity.type
_entity.pdbx_description
1 polymer ?
#
loop_
_entity_poly.entity_id
_entity_poly.type
_entity_poly.pdbx_seq_one_letter_code
_entity_poly.pdbx_strand_id
1 'polypeptide(L)'
;PAESRSESEKSPITHLGETFTRITSVLRLPNISALVNVNFLFLVGFTMMHGTFILFTSMEPESGGLGWSERENGWVFAFIGLIGVIVQGGLIRPLIRRFSLRGLMLTGTVLTGFGIASIPYASADMSMLIFWSFCAAFAIGNGIYSPTQSSLLTFASKEGGHELGSIMGAQEGLGALARIIGPFLSAVIWAETVEGSGFWSYHTCFRVSGLFFLVALLMQLGLRTSDDARNTAGGT
;
A
#
# COMPACT_ATOMS: atom_id res chain seq x y z
N PRO A 1 -2.95 -20.97 37.58
CA PRO A 1 -4.33 -20.66 37.20
C PRO A 1 -4.80 -19.26 37.58
N ALA A 2 -4.03 -18.47 38.37
CA ALA A 2 -4.42 -17.11 38.80
C ALA A 2 -3.96 -15.99 37.82
N GLU A 3 -2.89 -16.20 37.08
CA GLU A 3 -2.36 -15.20 36.13
C GLU A 3 -3.21 -15.06 34.87
N SER A 4 -3.90 -16.13 34.42
CA SER A 4 -4.75 -16.07 33.23
C SER A 4 -6.07 -15.30 33.43
N ARG A 5 -6.45 -15.00 34.68
CA ARG A 5 -7.67 -14.23 35.01
C ARG A 5 -7.45 -12.71 35.02
N SER A 6 -6.21 -12.22 35.18
CA SER A 6 -5.96 -10.80 35.29
C SER A 6 -5.91 -10.07 33.93
N GLU A 7 -5.67 -10.78 32.82
CA GLU A 7 -5.65 -10.19 31.48
C GLU A 7 -7.06 -9.92 30.90
N SER A 8 -8.08 -10.62 31.40
CA SER A 8 -9.47 -10.50 30.89
C SER A 8 -10.25 -9.30 31.44
N GLU A 9 -9.70 -8.49 32.35
CA GLU A 9 -10.44 -7.42 33.03
C GLU A 9 -9.94 -6.00 32.77
N LYS A 10 -9.02 -5.85 31.80
CA LYS A 10 -8.58 -4.53 31.37
C LYS A 10 -9.66 -3.86 30.52
N SER A 11 -10.06 -2.66 30.89
CA SER A 11 -11.08 -1.92 30.15
C SER A 11 -10.61 -1.63 28.70
N PRO A 12 -11.51 -1.54 27.70
CA PRO A 12 -11.16 -1.23 26.30
C PRO A 12 -10.30 0.04 26.18
N ILE A 13 -10.48 1.01 27.05
CA ILE A 13 -9.73 2.27 27.10
C ILE A 13 -8.26 2.03 27.49
N THR A 14 -8.00 1.12 28.41
CA THR A 14 -6.63 0.75 28.85
C THR A 14 -5.86 0.08 27.70
N HIS A 15 -6.50 -0.80 26.94
CA HIS A 15 -5.93 -1.43 25.76
C HIS A 15 -5.61 -0.42 24.65
N LEU A 16 -6.46 0.58 24.43
CA LEU A 16 -6.20 1.67 23.49
C LEU A 16 -4.98 2.50 23.91
N GLY A 17 -4.86 2.82 25.19
CA GLY A 17 -3.71 3.56 25.73
C GLY A 17 -2.39 2.78 25.58
N GLU A 18 -2.37 1.49 25.88
CA GLU A 18 -1.20 0.63 25.70
C GLU A 18 -0.82 0.51 24.23
N THR A 19 -1.78 0.37 23.31
CA THR A 19 -1.56 0.33 21.86
C THR A 19 -0.94 1.63 21.36
N PHE A 20 -1.48 2.77 21.80
CA PHE A 20 -0.95 4.09 21.41
C PHE A 20 0.49 4.30 21.92
N THR A 21 0.77 3.87 23.14
CA THR A 21 2.13 3.93 23.72
C THR A 21 3.11 3.04 22.96
N ARG A 22 2.69 1.86 22.52
CA ARG A 22 3.51 0.96 21.67
C ARG A 22 3.79 1.58 20.31
N ILE A 23 2.79 2.14 19.64
CA ILE A 23 2.97 2.83 18.35
C ILE A 23 3.97 3.98 18.50
N THR A 24 3.81 4.82 19.51
CA THR A 24 4.72 5.96 19.74
C THR A 24 6.15 5.53 20.08
N SER A 25 6.34 4.41 20.80
CA SER A 25 7.68 3.88 21.06
C SER A 25 8.37 3.37 19.79
N VAL A 26 7.64 2.67 18.92
CA VAL A 26 8.15 2.18 17.63
C VAL A 26 8.50 3.33 16.68
N LEU A 27 7.69 4.40 16.67
CA LEU A 27 7.95 5.60 15.87
C LEU A 27 9.18 6.40 16.32
N ARG A 28 9.76 6.12 17.49
CA ARG A 28 11.03 6.70 17.95
C ARG A 28 12.26 5.97 17.42
N LEU A 29 12.11 4.80 16.80
CA LEU A 29 13.21 4.00 16.26
C LEU A 29 13.49 4.40 14.81
N PRO A 30 14.59 5.12 14.48
CA PRO A 30 14.71 5.83 13.19
C PRO A 30 14.50 4.95 11.95
N ASN A 31 15.15 3.79 11.86
CA ASN A 31 15.06 2.90 10.70
C ASN A 31 13.70 2.20 10.61
N ILE A 32 13.15 1.78 11.73
CA ILE A 32 11.85 1.10 11.83
C ILE A 32 10.72 2.09 11.57
N SER A 33 10.78 3.26 12.18
CA SER A 33 9.84 4.35 11.97
C SER A 33 9.72 4.73 10.50
N ALA A 34 10.83 4.85 9.80
CA ALA A 34 10.81 5.19 8.38
C ALA A 34 10.12 4.10 7.54
N LEU A 35 10.38 2.80 7.79
CA LEU A 35 9.69 1.69 7.12
C LEU A 35 8.19 1.66 7.43
N VAL A 36 7.82 1.90 8.69
CA VAL A 36 6.41 1.93 9.12
C VAL A 36 5.67 3.12 8.50
N ASN A 37 6.28 4.31 8.46
CA ASN A 37 5.69 5.49 7.82
C ASN A 37 5.54 5.32 6.30
N VAL A 38 6.53 4.72 5.63
CA VAL A 38 6.43 4.35 4.21
C VAL A 38 5.24 3.43 3.98
N ASN A 39 5.07 2.40 4.81
CA ASN A 39 3.93 1.51 4.71
C ASN A 39 2.60 2.21 4.97
N PHE A 40 2.55 3.13 5.92
CA PHE A 40 1.36 3.94 6.19
C PHE A 40 0.95 4.76 4.97
N LEU A 41 1.88 5.50 4.36
CA LEU A 41 1.61 6.30 3.16
C LEU A 41 1.19 5.42 1.96
N PHE A 42 1.88 4.29 1.77
CA PHE A 42 1.50 3.30 0.76
C PHE A 42 0.07 2.82 0.95
N LEU A 43 -0.31 2.44 2.17
CA LEU A 43 -1.65 1.97 2.49
C LEU A 43 -2.71 3.06 2.35
N VAL A 44 -2.43 4.32 2.70
CA VAL A 44 -3.36 5.43 2.46
C VAL A 44 -3.64 5.56 0.96
N GLY A 45 -2.60 5.65 0.12
CA GLY A 45 -2.77 5.73 -1.33
C GLY A 45 -3.51 4.51 -1.91
N PHE A 46 -3.17 3.31 -1.44
CA PHE A 46 -3.81 2.06 -1.86
C PHE A 46 -5.30 2.02 -1.51
N THR A 47 -5.67 2.40 -0.29
CA THR A 47 -7.07 2.34 0.17
C THR A 47 -7.93 3.47 -0.38
N MET A 48 -7.35 4.62 -0.73
CA MET A 48 -8.03 5.65 -1.51
C MET A 48 -8.54 5.10 -2.85
N MET A 49 -7.70 4.34 -3.57
CA MET A 49 -8.11 3.71 -4.83
C MET A 49 -9.31 2.78 -4.64
N HIS A 50 -9.31 1.95 -3.60
CA HIS A 50 -10.43 1.04 -3.35
C HIS A 50 -11.78 1.75 -3.21
N GLY A 51 -11.79 2.93 -2.59
CA GLY A 51 -13.00 3.73 -2.44
C GLY A 51 -13.51 4.31 -3.76
N THR A 52 -12.61 4.68 -4.68
CA THR A 52 -12.96 5.39 -5.92
C THR A 52 -12.99 4.51 -7.17
N PHE A 53 -12.35 3.34 -7.14
CA PHE A 53 -12.25 2.46 -8.30
C PHE A 53 -13.63 2.08 -8.88
N ILE A 54 -14.53 1.56 -8.01
CA ILE A 54 -15.87 1.15 -8.43
C ILE A 54 -16.68 2.36 -8.88
N LEU A 55 -16.56 3.50 -8.19
CA LEU A 55 -17.27 4.72 -8.58
C LEU A 55 -16.87 5.17 -9.99
N PHE A 56 -15.56 5.15 -10.29
CA PHE A 56 -15.05 5.49 -11.62
C PHE A 56 -15.50 4.49 -12.69
N THR A 57 -15.37 3.19 -12.44
CA THR A 57 -15.70 2.17 -13.45
C THR A 57 -17.18 2.08 -13.72
N SER A 58 -18.04 2.36 -12.73
CA SER A 58 -19.50 2.35 -12.87
C SER A 58 -20.08 3.68 -13.39
N MET A 59 -19.28 4.75 -13.41
CA MET A 59 -19.70 6.05 -13.94
C MET A 59 -19.97 5.94 -15.45
N GLU A 60 -20.97 6.67 -15.94
CA GLU A 60 -21.36 6.66 -17.34
C GLU A 60 -20.20 7.10 -18.27
N PRO A 61 -20.07 6.48 -19.47
CA PRO A 61 -19.03 6.83 -20.44
C PRO A 61 -19.07 8.29 -20.87
N GLU A 62 -20.26 8.89 -20.97
CA GLU A 62 -20.46 10.31 -21.30
C GLU A 62 -19.83 11.24 -20.25
N SER A 63 -19.74 10.77 -19.00
CA SER A 63 -19.08 11.47 -17.89
C SER A 63 -17.60 11.10 -17.73
N GLY A 64 -17.06 10.25 -18.62
CA GLY A 64 -15.67 9.82 -18.62
C GLY A 64 -15.38 8.52 -17.88
N GLY A 65 -16.41 7.84 -17.36
CA GLY A 65 -16.31 6.51 -16.76
C GLY A 65 -16.31 5.38 -17.78
N LEU A 66 -16.46 4.14 -17.31
CA LEU A 66 -16.47 2.95 -18.17
C LEU A 66 -17.87 2.36 -18.34
N GLY A 67 -18.87 2.77 -17.55
CA GLY A 67 -20.23 2.27 -17.57
C GLY A 67 -20.36 0.80 -17.15
N TRP A 68 -19.44 0.31 -16.31
CA TRP A 68 -19.38 -1.10 -15.95
C TRP A 68 -20.37 -1.48 -14.85
N SER A 69 -20.92 -2.66 -14.99
CA SER A 69 -21.74 -3.29 -13.98
C SER A 69 -20.88 -3.95 -12.89
N GLU A 70 -21.53 -4.43 -11.83
CA GLU A 70 -20.88 -5.18 -10.76
C GLU A 70 -20.16 -6.44 -11.28
N ARG A 71 -20.67 -7.04 -12.38
CA ARG A 71 -20.08 -8.24 -12.99
C ARG A 71 -18.73 -7.95 -13.62
N GLU A 72 -18.59 -6.86 -14.40
CA GLU A 72 -17.32 -6.47 -14.99
C GLU A 72 -16.31 -6.11 -13.91
N ASN A 73 -16.71 -5.35 -12.91
CA ASN A 73 -15.89 -5.04 -11.75
C ASN A 73 -15.42 -6.31 -11.02
N GLY A 74 -16.31 -7.30 -10.86
CA GLY A 74 -15.97 -8.61 -10.30
C GLY A 74 -14.85 -9.32 -11.07
N TRP A 75 -14.89 -9.30 -12.42
CA TRP A 75 -13.81 -9.87 -13.23
C TRP A 75 -12.47 -9.16 -13.06
N VAL A 76 -12.46 -7.84 -12.89
CA VAL A 76 -11.22 -7.09 -12.63
C VAL A 76 -10.62 -7.48 -11.28
N PHE A 77 -11.42 -7.55 -10.23
CA PHE A 77 -10.92 -7.99 -8.93
C PHE A 77 -10.44 -9.45 -8.94
N ALA A 78 -11.12 -10.34 -9.68
CA ALA A 78 -10.67 -11.71 -9.86
C ALA A 78 -9.30 -11.77 -10.58
N PHE A 79 -9.11 -10.96 -11.62
CA PHE A 79 -7.84 -10.85 -12.35
C PHE A 79 -6.71 -10.33 -11.46
N ILE A 80 -6.95 -9.23 -10.72
CA ILE A 80 -6.00 -8.67 -9.77
C ILE A 80 -5.62 -9.70 -8.70
N GLY A 81 -6.61 -10.41 -8.16
CA GLY A 81 -6.40 -11.46 -7.17
C GLY A 81 -5.57 -12.62 -7.73
N LEU A 82 -5.85 -13.07 -8.97
CA LEU A 82 -5.10 -14.14 -9.63
C LEU A 82 -3.63 -13.76 -9.82
N ILE A 83 -3.36 -12.54 -10.30
CA ILE A 83 -1.98 -12.03 -10.41
C ILE A 83 -1.31 -12.00 -9.04
N GLY A 84 -2.02 -11.52 -8.01
CA GLY A 84 -1.51 -11.50 -6.64
C GLY A 84 -1.09 -12.91 -6.16
N VAL A 85 -1.92 -13.93 -6.41
CA VAL A 85 -1.59 -15.32 -6.08
C VAL A 85 -0.35 -15.81 -6.83
N ILE A 86 -0.24 -15.52 -8.14
CA ILE A 86 0.92 -15.91 -8.95
C ILE A 86 2.20 -15.23 -8.43
N VAL A 87 2.14 -13.95 -8.15
CA VAL A 87 3.31 -13.18 -7.68
C VAL A 87 3.74 -13.64 -6.30
N GLN A 88 2.83 -13.70 -5.33
CA GLN A 88 3.14 -14.05 -3.95
C GLN A 88 3.41 -15.55 -3.77
N GLY A 89 2.68 -16.40 -4.48
CA GLY A 89 2.84 -17.85 -4.40
C GLY A 89 4.04 -18.41 -5.17
N GLY A 90 4.39 -17.79 -6.31
CA GLY A 90 5.40 -18.34 -7.23
C GLY A 90 6.63 -17.45 -7.44
N LEU A 91 6.41 -16.15 -7.72
CA LEU A 91 7.48 -15.26 -8.19
C LEU A 91 8.28 -14.60 -7.07
N ILE A 92 7.69 -14.36 -5.91
CA ILE A 92 8.35 -13.58 -4.84
C ILE A 92 9.63 -14.25 -4.32
N ARG A 93 9.66 -15.57 -4.17
CA ARG A 93 10.83 -16.30 -3.68
C ARG A 93 12.04 -16.17 -4.60
N PRO A 94 11.95 -16.45 -5.93
CA PRO A 94 13.08 -16.23 -6.84
C PRO A 94 13.47 -14.76 -6.96
N LEU A 95 12.54 -13.82 -6.86
CA LEU A 95 12.84 -12.40 -6.90
C LEU A 95 13.68 -11.97 -5.70
N ILE A 96 13.30 -12.35 -4.47
CA ILE A 96 14.07 -12.04 -3.24
C ILE A 96 15.47 -12.67 -3.26
N ARG A 97 15.64 -13.83 -3.92
CA ARG A 97 16.98 -14.45 -4.06
C ARG A 97 17.89 -13.73 -5.05
N ARG A 98 17.32 -13.02 -6.03
CA ARG A 98 18.06 -12.44 -7.15
C ARG A 98 18.23 -10.93 -7.05
N PHE A 99 17.35 -10.26 -6.34
CA PHE A 99 17.32 -8.82 -6.21
C PHE A 99 17.35 -8.40 -4.74
N SER A 100 17.84 -7.19 -4.47
CA SER A 100 17.80 -6.62 -3.12
C SER A 100 16.37 -6.35 -2.66
N LEU A 101 16.10 -6.56 -1.38
CA LEU A 101 14.78 -6.28 -0.79
C LEU A 101 14.37 -4.82 -1.00
N ARG A 102 15.32 -3.89 -0.86
CA ARG A 102 15.08 -2.47 -1.12
C ARG A 102 14.68 -2.21 -2.57
N GLY A 103 15.42 -2.78 -3.53
CA GLY A 103 15.10 -2.66 -4.96
C GLY A 103 13.71 -3.19 -5.29
N LEU A 104 13.34 -4.35 -4.72
CA LEU A 104 12.00 -4.92 -4.89
C LEU A 104 10.92 -4.05 -4.27
N MET A 105 11.16 -3.49 -3.08
CA MET A 105 10.20 -2.58 -2.44
C MET A 105 9.98 -1.32 -3.28
N LEU A 106 11.06 -0.71 -3.80
CA LEU A 106 10.98 0.44 -4.71
C LEU A 106 10.20 0.10 -5.98
N THR A 107 10.53 -1.03 -6.64
CA THR A 107 9.84 -1.49 -7.84
C THR A 107 8.36 -1.75 -7.57
N GLY A 108 8.03 -2.40 -6.44
CA GLY A 108 6.65 -2.61 -6.01
C GLY A 108 5.88 -1.30 -5.83
N THR A 109 6.49 -0.30 -5.19
CA THR A 109 5.86 1.02 -4.99
C THR A 109 5.63 1.75 -6.32
N VAL A 110 6.63 1.73 -7.22
CA VAL A 110 6.51 2.37 -8.55
C VAL A 110 5.42 1.71 -9.37
N LEU A 111 5.41 0.38 -9.47
CA LEU A 111 4.40 -0.34 -10.25
C LEU A 111 2.99 -0.14 -9.70
N THR A 112 2.82 -0.18 -8.37
CA THR A 112 1.52 0.05 -7.74
C THR A 112 1.05 1.47 -7.98
N GLY A 113 1.90 2.48 -7.71
CA GLY A 113 1.56 3.87 -7.87
C GLY A 113 1.27 4.25 -9.34
N PHE A 114 2.08 3.75 -10.28
CA PHE A 114 1.86 3.93 -11.71
C PHE A 114 0.54 3.30 -12.16
N GLY A 115 0.29 2.04 -11.79
CA GLY A 115 -0.95 1.35 -12.14
C GLY A 115 -2.18 2.13 -11.66
N ILE A 116 -2.22 2.50 -10.38
CA ILE A 116 -3.34 3.26 -9.80
C ILE A 116 -3.51 4.63 -10.46
N ALA A 117 -2.44 5.41 -10.60
CA ALA A 117 -2.51 6.74 -11.16
C ALA A 117 -2.94 6.74 -12.63
N SER A 118 -2.72 5.64 -13.35
CA SER A 118 -3.04 5.49 -14.77
C SER A 118 -4.46 4.99 -15.05
N ILE A 119 -5.12 4.32 -14.09
CA ILE A 119 -6.47 3.76 -14.24
C ILE A 119 -7.49 4.78 -14.80
N PRO A 120 -7.60 6.01 -14.29
CA PRO A 120 -8.65 6.94 -14.73
C PRO A 120 -8.41 7.52 -16.14
N TYR A 121 -7.25 7.27 -16.73
CA TYR A 121 -6.95 7.67 -18.11
C TYR A 121 -7.38 6.60 -19.14
N ALA A 122 -7.85 5.44 -18.68
CA ALA A 122 -8.49 4.47 -19.53
C ALA A 122 -9.91 4.97 -19.86
N SER A 123 -10.12 5.38 -21.12
CA SER A 123 -11.44 5.77 -21.63
C SER A 123 -12.15 4.58 -22.28
N ALA A 124 -13.46 4.69 -22.47
CA ALA A 124 -14.26 3.67 -23.17
C ALA A 124 -13.74 3.42 -24.61
N ASP A 125 -13.13 4.43 -25.25
CA ASP A 125 -12.57 4.35 -26.60
C ASP A 125 -11.15 3.75 -26.63
N MET A 126 -10.49 3.62 -25.48
CA MET A 126 -9.15 3.07 -25.38
C MET A 126 -9.17 1.54 -25.42
N SER A 127 -8.11 0.95 -25.98
CA SER A 127 -7.97 -0.50 -25.99
C SER A 127 -8.06 -1.06 -24.56
N MET A 128 -8.96 -2.01 -24.35
CA MET A 128 -9.12 -2.74 -23.08
C MET A 128 -7.79 -3.33 -22.58
N LEU A 129 -6.85 -3.67 -23.47
CA LEU A 129 -5.53 -4.17 -23.11
C LEU A 129 -4.73 -3.16 -22.27
N ILE A 130 -4.89 -1.86 -22.51
CA ILE A 130 -4.20 -0.81 -21.76
C ILE A 130 -4.74 -0.76 -20.33
N PHE A 131 -6.07 -0.80 -20.16
CA PHE A 131 -6.68 -0.87 -18.84
C PHE A 131 -6.21 -2.10 -18.04
N TRP A 132 -6.25 -3.29 -18.66
CA TRP A 132 -5.78 -4.52 -18.03
C TRP A 132 -4.29 -4.47 -17.69
N SER A 133 -3.48 -3.78 -18.51
CA SER A 133 -2.06 -3.56 -18.23
C SER A 133 -1.84 -2.69 -16.98
N PHE A 134 -2.66 -1.66 -16.76
CA PHE A 134 -2.60 -0.85 -15.53
C PHE A 134 -3.01 -1.67 -14.30
N CYS A 135 -4.08 -2.47 -14.41
CA CYS A 135 -4.49 -3.38 -13.35
C CYS A 135 -3.42 -4.45 -13.05
N ALA A 136 -2.75 -4.98 -14.09
CA ALA A 136 -1.64 -5.92 -13.93
C ALA A 136 -0.44 -5.26 -13.24
N ALA A 137 -0.03 -4.06 -13.65
CA ALA A 137 1.05 -3.31 -13.01
C ALA A 137 0.77 -3.08 -11.52
N PHE A 138 -0.44 -2.63 -11.20
CA PHE A 138 -0.92 -2.48 -9.84
C PHE A 138 -0.84 -3.79 -9.04
N ALA A 139 -1.36 -4.89 -9.57
CA ALA A 139 -1.41 -6.18 -8.89
C ALA A 139 -0.01 -6.77 -8.66
N ILE A 140 0.87 -6.69 -9.68
CA ILE A 140 2.27 -7.14 -9.58
C ILE A 140 3.01 -6.29 -8.55
N GLY A 141 2.86 -4.96 -8.63
CA GLY A 141 3.52 -4.04 -7.72
C GLY A 141 3.15 -4.30 -6.26
N ASN A 142 1.85 -4.39 -5.95
CA ASN A 142 1.37 -4.70 -4.61
C ASN A 142 1.80 -6.10 -4.14
N GLY A 143 1.78 -7.09 -5.04
CA GLY A 143 2.22 -8.46 -4.76
C GLY A 143 3.70 -8.55 -4.41
N ILE A 144 4.56 -7.68 -4.95
CA ILE A 144 5.99 -7.58 -4.63
C ILE A 144 6.19 -6.74 -3.36
N TYR A 145 5.52 -5.59 -3.25
CA TYR A 145 5.71 -4.64 -2.14
C TYR A 145 5.43 -5.26 -0.78
N SER A 146 4.26 -5.87 -0.59
CA SER A 146 3.79 -6.32 0.71
C SER A 146 4.74 -7.32 1.40
N PRO A 147 5.16 -8.45 0.78
CA PRO A 147 6.08 -9.38 1.44
C PRO A 147 7.49 -8.81 1.60
N THR A 148 7.92 -7.93 0.69
CA THR A 148 9.25 -7.31 0.75
C THR A 148 9.34 -6.33 1.91
N GLN A 149 8.31 -5.52 2.09
CA GLN A 149 8.21 -4.57 3.19
C GLN A 149 8.20 -5.28 4.55
N SER A 150 7.41 -6.35 4.69
CA SER A 150 7.38 -7.17 5.92
C SER A 150 8.73 -7.83 6.22
N SER A 151 9.44 -8.27 5.17
CA SER A 151 10.79 -8.83 5.32
C SER A 151 11.80 -7.78 5.78
N LEU A 152 11.81 -6.58 5.18
CA LEU A 152 12.69 -5.49 5.60
C LEU A 152 12.44 -5.08 7.05
N LEU A 153 11.18 -5.00 7.46
CA LEU A 153 10.81 -4.67 8.83
C LEU A 153 11.29 -5.74 9.82
N THR A 154 11.17 -7.02 9.43
CA THR A 154 11.67 -8.15 10.23
C THR A 154 13.19 -8.10 10.39
N PHE A 155 13.92 -7.79 9.32
CA PHE A 155 15.38 -7.64 9.40
C PHE A 155 15.78 -6.46 10.27
N ALA A 156 15.18 -5.27 10.08
CA ALA A 156 15.46 -4.09 10.89
C ALA A 156 15.16 -4.32 12.38
N SER A 157 14.09 -5.06 12.70
CA SER A 157 13.76 -5.44 14.07
C SER A 157 14.85 -6.32 14.71
N LYS A 158 15.33 -7.33 13.99
CA LYS A 158 16.36 -8.25 14.47
C LYS A 158 17.70 -7.55 14.68
N GLU A 159 18.13 -6.71 13.75
CA GLU A 159 19.37 -5.94 13.85
C GLU A 159 19.34 -4.94 15.03
N GLY A 160 18.17 -4.33 15.28
CA GLY A 160 17.98 -3.43 16.40
C GLY A 160 17.77 -4.12 17.75
N GLY A 161 17.68 -5.45 17.79
CA GLY A 161 17.38 -6.19 19.03
C GLY A 161 15.99 -5.91 19.59
N HIS A 162 15.05 -5.49 18.74
CA HIS A 162 13.70 -5.11 19.16
C HIS A 162 12.72 -6.28 19.04
N GLU A 163 11.70 -6.28 19.88
CA GLU A 163 10.63 -7.29 19.84
C GLU A 163 9.80 -7.15 18.57
N LEU A 164 9.87 -8.17 17.70
CA LEU A 164 9.18 -8.19 16.40
C LEU A 164 7.66 -8.05 16.55
N GLY A 165 7.07 -8.69 17.57
CA GLY A 165 5.62 -8.64 17.80
C GLY A 165 5.11 -7.23 18.07
N SER A 166 5.84 -6.43 18.85
CA SER A 166 5.51 -5.05 19.14
C SER A 166 5.56 -4.18 17.89
N ILE A 167 6.59 -4.37 17.04
CA ILE A 167 6.76 -3.61 15.80
C ILE A 167 5.67 -3.96 14.77
N MET A 168 5.41 -5.26 14.57
CA MET A 168 4.33 -5.70 13.68
C MET A 168 2.96 -5.22 14.15
N GLY A 169 2.71 -5.25 15.46
CA GLY A 169 1.47 -4.70 16.05
C GLY A 169 1.31 -3.20 15.82
N ALA A 170 2.40 -2.43 15.94
CA ALA A 170 2.38 -0.99 15.64
C ALA A 170 2.13 -0.73 14.15
N GLN A 171 2.76 -1.51 13.25
CA GLN A 171 2.53 -1.42 11.81
C GLN A 171 1.07 -1.73 11.45
N GLU A 172 0.48 -2.79 12.01
CA GLU A 172 -0.92 -3.13 11.76
C GLU A 172 -1.88 -2.09 12.34
N GLY A 173 -1.58 -1.53 13.50
CA GLY A 173 -2.36 -0.42 14.07
C GLY A 173 -2.37 0.82 13.18
N LEU A 174 -1.21 1.24 12.66
CA LEU A 174 -1.11 2.33 11.69
C LEU A 174 -1.75 1.95 10.34
N GLY A 175 -1.64 0.69 9.93
CA GLY A 175 -2.31 0.17 8.75
C GLY A 175 -3.84 0.23 8.87
N ALA A 176 -4.39 -0.08 10.05
CA ALA A 176 -5.82 0.08 10.31
C ALA A 176 -6.26 1.55 10.21
N LEU A 177 -5.46 2.47 10.73
CA LEU A 177 -5.71 3.91 10.60
C LEU A 177 -5.67 4.36 9.13
N ALA A 178 -4.71 3.89 8.35
CA ALA A 178 -4.64 4.18 6.91
C ALA A 178 -5.89 3.69 6.15
N ARG A 179 -6.43 2.52 6.52
CA ARG A 179 -7.67 1.95 5.93
C ARG A 179 -8.93 2.76 6.29
N ILE A 180 -8.88 3.60 7.31
CA ILE A 180 -9.95 4.55 7.65
C ILE A 180 -9.73 5.87 6.90
N ILE A 181 -8.51 6.39 6.94
CA ILE A 181 -8.16 7.69 6.36
C ILE A 181 -8.30 7.66 4.83
N GLY A 182 -7.82 6.60 4.16
CA GLY A 182 -7.84 6.51 2.71
C GLY A 182 -9.23 6.64 2.09
N PRO A 183 -10.21 5.77 2.43
CA PRO A 183 -11.57 5.88 1.94
C PRO A 183 -12.25 7.20 2.32
N PHE A 184 -11.99 7.73 3.51
CA PHE A 184 -12.52 9.03 3.93
C PHE A 184 -11.99 10.17 3.04
N LEU A 185 -10.68 10.24 2.82
CA LEU A 185 -10.08 11.24 1.92
C LEU A 185 -10.60 11.09 0.50
N SER A 186 -10.69 9.86 0.00
CA SER A 186 -11.18 9.62 -1.36
C SER A 186 -12.65 10.04 -1.51
N ALA A 187 -13.50 9.79 -0.51
CA ALA A 187 -14.90 10.18 -0.55
C ALA A 187 -15.06 11.71 -0.59
N VAL A 188 -14.32 12.43 0.27
CA VAL A 188 -14.34 13.90 0.29
C VAL A 188 -13.83 14.48 -1.04
N ILE A 189 -12.69 14.02 -1.53
CA ILE A 189 -12.12 14.51 -2.79
C ILE A 189 -13.04 14.18 -3.96
N TRP A 190 -13.62 12.99 -4.01
CA TRP A 190 -14.54 12.58 -5.05
C TRP A 190 -15.79 13.46 -5.08
N ALA A 191 -16.42 13.68 -3.92
CA ALA A 191 -17.61 14.51 -3.82
C ALA A 191 -17.40 15.96 -4.34
N GLU A 192 -16.20 16.51 -4.11
CA GLU A 192 -15.86 17.88 -4.53
C GLU A 192 -15.37 17.96 -5.99
N THR A 193 -14.97 16.85 -6.60
CA THR A 193 -14.26 16.90 -7.89
C THR A 193 -14.92 16.08 -9.01
N VAL A 194 -15.88 15.21 -8.71
CA VAL A 194 -16.49 14.32 -9.71
C VAL A 194 -17.19 15.08 -10.85
N GLU A 195 -17.87 16.16 -10.55
CA GLU A 195 -18.55 17.03 -11.53
C GLU A 195 -17.64 18.11 -12.13
N GLY A 196 -16.40 18.17 -11.65
CA GLY A 196 -15.42 19.16 -12.09
C GLY A 196 -14.83 18.85 -13.46
N SER A 197 -14.13 19.81 -14.02
CA SER A 197 -13.47 19.70 -15.32
C SER A 197 -11.96 20.01 -15.25
N GLY A 198 -11.22 19.49 -16.21
CA GLY A 198 -9.78 19.73 -16.33
C GLY A 198 -8.98 19.09 -15.21
N PHE A 199 -8.23 19.89 -14.45
CA PHE A 199 -7.38 19.38 -13.37
C PHE A 199 -8.19 18.88 -12.18
N TRP A 200 -9.29 19.55 -11.84
CA TRP A 200 -10.22 19.21 -10.76
C TRP A 200 -11.40 18.40 -11.30
N SER A 201 -11.20 17.11 -11.46
CA SER A 201 -12.18 16.16 -11.99
C SER A 201 -12.05 14.82 -11.24
N TYR A 202 -12.82 13.82 -11.64
CA TYR A 202 -12.72 12.45 -11.09
C TYR A 202 -11.30 11.88 -11.07
N HIS A 203 -10.39 12.36 -11.95
CA HIS A 203 -8.97 11.99 -11.93
C HIS A 203 -8.25 12.44 -10.65
N THR A 204 -8.76 13.45 -9.94
CA THR A 204 -8.08 14.06 -8.79
C THR A 204 -7.83 13.05 -7.68
N CYS A 205 -8.78 12.16 -7.38
CA CYS A 205 -8.60 11.11 -6.38
C CYS A 205 -7.41 10.20 -6.70
N PHE A 206 -7.28 9.78 -7.96
CA PHE A 206 -6.19 8.90 -8.40
C PHE A 206 -4.85 9.62 -8.43
N ARG A 207 -4.83 10.92 -8.77
CA ARG A 207 -3.62 11.76 -8.70
C ARG A 207 -3.15 11.94 -7.26
N VAL A 208 -4.07 12.21 -6.34
CA VAL A 208 -3.74 12.33 -4.91
C VAL A 208 -3.25 10.99 -4.36
N SER A 209 -3.89 9.87 -4.73
CA SER A 209 -3.39 8.53 -4.42
C SER A 209 -1.96 8.34 -4.97
N GLY A 210 -1.72 8.69 -6.24
CA GLY A 210 -0.39 8.66 -6.86
C GLY A 210 0.65 9.51 -6.13
N LEU A 211 0.25 10.67 -5.58
CA LEU A 211 1.13 11.52 -4.76
C LEU A 211 1.56 10.81 -3.47
N PHE A 212 0.68 10.08 -2.80
CA PHE A 212 1.06 9.28 -1.64
C PHE A 212 2.13 8.23 -1.98
N PHE A 213 2.02 7.55 -3.14
CA PHE A 213 3.05 6.62 -3.61
C PHE A 213 4.35 7.34 -3.95
N LEU A 214 4.28 8.53 -4.55
CA LEU A 214 5.47 9.33 -4.83
C LEU A 214 6.19 9.74 -3.55
N VAL A 215 5.47 10.22 -2.54
CA VAL A 215 6.06 10.56 -1.24
C VAL A 215 6.66 9.33 -0.56
N ALA A 216 5.95 8.19 -0.58
CA ALA A 216 6.46 6.93 -0.08
C ALA A 216 7.75 6.51 -0.81
N LEU A 217 7.80 6.65 -2.13
CA LEU A 217 8.97 6.36 -2.96
C LEU A 217 10.16 7.25 -2.60
N LEU A 218 9.95 8.56 -2.45
CA LEU A 218 11.00 9.51 -2.05
C LEU A 218 11.55 9.19 -0.66
N MET A 219 10.69 8.81 0.28
CA MET A 219 11.13 8.34 1.60
C MET A 219 11.94 7.05 1.49
N GLN A 220 11.53 6.10 0.65
CA GLN A 220 12.27 4.84 0.41
C GLN A 220 13.67 5.09 -0.17
N LEU A 221 13.81 6.07 -1.07
CA LEU A 221 15.12 6.45 -1.62
C LEU A 221 16.07 7.01 -0.56
N GLY A 222 15.54 7.66 0.48
CA GLY A 222 16.30 8.14 1.63
C GLY A 222 16.69 7.07 2.66
N LEU A 223 16.05 5.87 2.61
CA LEU A 223 16.35 4.79 3.55
C LEU A 223 17.73 4.20 3.26
N ARG A 224 18.59 4.17 4.27
CA ARG A 224 19.82 3.38 4.25
C ARG A 224 19.51 2.02 4.88
N THR A 225 19.49 0.97 4.08
CA THR A 225 19.31 -0.39 4.56
C THR A 225 20.66 -1.10 4.66
N SER A 226 20.79 -2.04 5.59
CA SER A 226 21.99 -2.88 5.74
C SER A 226 22.31 -3.72 4.48
N ASP A 227 21.34 -3.93 3.58
CA ASP A 227 21.58 -4.52 2.26
C ASP A 227 22.51 -3.67 1.39
N ASP A 228 22.46 -2.33 1.53
CA ASP A 228 23.38 -1.44 0.81
C ASP A 228 24.83 -1.61 1.32
N ALA A 229 25.01 -1.87 2.62
CA ALA A 229 26.31 -2.12 3.22
C ALA A 229 26.93 -3.46 2.79
N ARG A 230 26.10 -4.51 2.58
CA ARG A 230 26.58 -5.81 2.08
C ARG A 230 27.00 -5.77 0.62
N ASN A 231 26.27 -5.03 -0.21
CA ASN A 231 26.61 -4.90 -1.63
C ASN A 231 27.85 -4.06 -1.86
N THR A 232 28.16 -3.08 -1.01
CA THR A 232 29.40 -2.29 -1.06
C THR A 232 30.61 -3.06 -0.51
N ALA A 233 30.42 -3.99 0.43
CA ALA A 233 31.48 -4.81 1.00
C ALA A 233 31.83 -6.08 0.16
N GLY A 234 30.91 -6.52 -0.71
CA GLY A 234 31.12 -7.70 -1.57
C GLY A 234 31.63 -7.38 -2.99
N GLY A 235 31.88 -6.13 -3.30
CA GLY A 235 32.34 -5.62 -4.60
C GLY A 235 33.83 -5.30 -4.71
N THR A 236 34.67 -5.80 -3.78
CA THR A 236 36.14 -5.68 -3.84
C THR A 236 36.82 -7.02 -4.07
#